data_308bcb3e8a35e2f52039d4bfa1ae8614
#
_entry.id   308bcb3e8a35e2f52039d4bfa1ae8614
#
_cell.length_a   1.000
_cell.length_b   1.000
_cell.length_c   1.000
_cell.angle_alpha   90.00
_cell.angle_beta   90.00
_cell.angle_gamma   90.00
#
_symmetry.space_group_name_H-M   'P 1'
#
loop_
_entity.id
_entity.type
_entity.pdbx_description
1 polymer ?
#
loop_
_entity_poly.entity_id
_entity_poly.type
_entity_poly.pdbx_seq_one_letter_code
_entity_poly.pdbx_strand_id
1 'polypeptide(L)' 'MTHDEQHEMIVELMDRARSMKRYDQEDFEMFVKRDKDDEDLDLLSQKRLQELYDTYMKRKR' A
#
# COMPACT_ATOMS: atom_id res chain seq x y z
N MET A 1 -2.30 8.39 -9.89
CA MET A 1 -2.45 8.45 -8.43
C MET A 1 -1.66 9.62 -7.88
N THR A 2 -2.29 10.44 -7.07
CA THR A 2 -1.58 11.57 -6.47
C THR A 2 -0.84 11.09 -5.21
N HIS A 3 0.07 11.93 -4.75
CA HIS A 3 0.80 11.61 -3.53
C HIS A 3 -0.16 11.49 -2.33
N ASP A 4 -1.16 12.37 -2.27
CA ASP A 4 -2.13 12.31 -1.20
C ASP A 4 -2.93 11.01 -1.22
N GLU A 5 -3.33 10.57 -2.40
CA GLU A 5 -4.04 9.31 -2.53
C GLU A 5 -3.17 8.15 -2.11
N GLN A 6 -1.91 8.18 -2.52
CA GLN A 6 -0.95 7.15 -2.15
C GLN A 6 -0.83 7.08 -0.63
N HIS A 7 -0.66 8.23 0.00
CA HIS A 7 -0.51 8.28 1.45
C HIS A 7 -1.74 7.74 2.16
N GLU A 8 -2.92 8.13 1.70
CA GLU A 8 -4.16 7.65 2.30
C GLU A 8 -4.29 6.15 2.21
N MET A 9 -3.98 5.60 1.04
CA MET A 9 -4.07 4.15 0.87
C MET A 9 -3.12 3.43 1.81
N ILE A 10 -1.92 3.97 1.97
CA ILE A 10 -0.94 3.35 2.86
C ILE A 10 -1.40 3.42 4.30
N VAL A 11 -1.93 4.56 4.72
CA VAL A 11 -2.42 4.70 6.09
C VAL A 11 -3.55 3.72 6.37
N GLU A 12 -4.49 3.59 5.44
CA GLU A 12 -5.59 2.66 5.62
C GLU A 12 -5.11 1.22 5.67
N LEU A 13 -4.14 0.88 4.83
CA LEU A 13 -3.62 -0.48 4.79
C LEU A 13 -2.84 -0.83 6.06
N MET A 14 -2.35 0.15 6.78
CA MET A 14 -1.63 -0.12 8.02
C MET A 14 -2.49 -0.89 9.00
N ASP A 15 -3.79 -0.63 9.02
CA ASP A 15 -4.69 -1.36 9.90
C ASP A 15 -4.82 -2.82 9.49
N ARG A 16 -4.49 -3.14 8.25
CA ARG A 16 -4.59 -4.49 7.72
C ARG A 16 -3.26 -5.21 7.64
N ALA A 17 -2.18 -4.52 8.01
CA ALA A 17 -0.84 -5.08 7.82
C ALA A 17 -0.67 -6.40 8.55
N ARG A 18 -1.30 -6.55 9.70
CA ARG A 18 -1.19 -7.78 10.47
C ARG A 18 -1.80 -8.97 9.76
N SER A 19 -2.81 -8.72 8.93
CA SER A 19 -3.50 -9.78 8.21
C SER A 19 -2.82 -10.12 6.90
N MET A 20 -1.83 -9.36 6.49
CA MET A 20 -1.18 -9.56 5.22
C MET A 20 -0.28 -10.78 5.25
N LYS A 21 -0.20 -11.46 4.10
CA LYS A 21 0.77 -12.51 3.93
C LYS A 21 2.17 -11.90 3.95
N ARG A 22 3.15 -12.75 4.20
CA ARG A 22 4.52 -12.30 4.35
C ARG A 22 5.00 -11.49 3.15
N TYR A 23 4.75 -11.98 1.94
CA TYR A 23 5.17 -11.26 0.74
C TYR A 23 4.53 -9.90 0.66
N ASP A 24 3.23 -9.86 0.97
CA ASP A 24 2.50 -8.61 0.91
C ASP A 24 3.00 -7.63 1.96
N GLN A 25 3.32 -8.14 3.13
CA GLN A 25 3.85 -7.30 4.20
C GLN A 25 5.19 -6.68 3.79
N GLU A 26 6.05 -7.48 3.18
CA GLU A 26 7.36 -6.97 2.77
C GLU A 26 7.21 -5.86 1.75
N ASP A 27 6.35 -6.06 0.77
CA ASP A 27 6.09 -5.02 -0.23
C ASP A 27 5.50 -3.79 0.42
N PHE A 28 4.56 -4.00 1.33
CA PHE A 28 3.90 -2.90 1.99
C PHE A 28 4.88 -2.08 2.83
N GLU A 29 5.78 -2.74 3.52
CA GLU A 29 6.78 -2.04 4.32
C GLU A 29 7.65 -1.14 3.46
N MET A 30 7.99 -1.59 2.26
CA MET A 30 8.74 -0.77 1.33
C MET A 30 7.96 0.48 0.96
N PHE A 31 6.66 0.32 0.72
CA PHE A 31 5.83 1.47 0.36
C PHE A 31 5.72 2.46 1.51
N VAL A 32 5.58 1.95 2.73
CA VAL A 32 5.51 2.81 3.91
C VAL A 32 6.79 3.63 4.04
N LYS A 33 7.92 2.97 3.84
CA LYS A 33 9.19 3.65 3.97
C LYS A 33 9.35 4.76 2.95
N ARG A 34 8.97 4.49 1.70
CA ARG A 34 9.05 5.51 0.66
C ARG A 34 8.10 6.67 0.95
N ASP A 35 6.91 6.35 1.43
CA ASP A 35 5.94 7.37 1.76
C ASP A 35 6.44 8.26 2.88
N LYS A 36 7.12 7.68 3.85
CA LYS A 36 7.70 8.45 4.95
C LYS A 36 8.76 9.42 4.47
N ASP A 37 9.46 9.04 3.41
CA ASP A 37 10.50 9.88 2.83
C ASP A 37 9.92 10.87 1.82
N ASP A 38 8.60 10.95 1.72
CA ASP A 38 7.90 11.83 0.78
C ASP A 38 8.24 11.51 -0.66
N GLU A 39 8.53 10.25 -0.96
CA GLU A 39 8.82 9.81 -2.31
C GLU A 39 7.56 9.29 -2.98
N ASP A 40 7.41 9.61 -4.25
CA ASP A 40 6.32 9.04 -5.03
C ASP A 40 6.72 7.65 -5.51
N LEU A 41 5.77 6.73 -5.47
CA LEU A 41 6.01 5.40 -6.00
C LEU A 41 6.00 5.44 -7.52
N ASP A 42 6.83 4.60 -8.13
CA ASP A 42 6.81 4.48 -9.57
C ASP A 42 5.55 3.73 -10.01
N LEU A 43 5.35 3.61 -11.31
CA LEU A 43 4.11 3.03 -11.83
C LEU A 43 3.93 1.58 -11.39
N LEU A 44 5.01 0.80 -11.40
CA LEU A 44 4.89 -0.60 -10.99
C LEU A 44 4.53 -0.70 -9.52
N SER A 45 5.14 0.13 -8.70
CA SER A 45 4.83 0.12 -7.27
C SER A 45 3.42 0.60 -7.00
N GLN A 46 2.96 1.59 -7.76
CA GLN A 46 1.58 2.06 -7.61
C GLN A 46 0.60 0.96 -7.96
N LYS A 47 0.88 0.20 -9.00
CA LYS A 47 0.03 -0.93 -9.35
C LYS A 47 -0.01 -1.97 -8.24
N ARG A 48 1.15 -2.25 -7.69
CA ARG A 48 1.22 -3.22 -6.60
C ARG A 48 0.47 -2.73 -5.37
N LEU A 49 0.62 -1.45 -5.04
CA LEU A 49 -0.10 -0.86 -3.94
C LEU A 49 -1.61 -0.97 -4.16
N GLN A 50 -2.05 -0.70 -5.39
CA GLN A 50 -3.47 -0.81 -5.71
C GLN A 50 -3.95 -2.25 -5.54
N GLU A 51 -3.14 -3.22 -5.93
CA GLU A 51 -3.50 -4.62 -5.74
C GLU A 51 -3.67 -4.96 -4.27
N LEU A 52 -2.74 -4.48 -3.45
CA LEU A 52 -2.85 -4.71 -2.01
C LEU A 52 -4.11 -4.08 -1.45
N TYR A 53 -4.37 -2.86 -1.87
CA TYR A 53 -5.54 -2.15 -1.42
C TYR A 53 -6.82 -2.91 -1.81
N ASP A 54 -6.90 -3.36 -3.05
CA ASP A 54 -8.08 -4.09 -3.51
C ASP A 54 -8.22 -5.40 -2.76
N THR A 55 -7.12 -6.06 -2.48
CA THR A 55 -7.17 -7.35 -1.79
C THR A 55 -7.64 -7.23 -0.35
N TYR A 56 -7.16 -6.21 0.35
CA TYR A 56 -7.37 -6.13 1.79
C TYR A 56 -8.42 -5.10 2.19
N MET A 57 -8.71 -4.14 1.34
CA MET A 57 -9.63 -3.05 1.70
C MET A 57 -10.93 -3.07 0.91
N LYS A 58 -10.89 -3.47 -0.35
CA LYS A 58 -12.07 -3.42 -1.22
C LYS A 58 -12.68 -4.78 -1.49
N ARG A 59 -12.22 -5.83 -0.80
CA ARG A 59 -12.77 -7.14 -1.09
C ARG A 59 -14.22 -7.17 -0.66
N LYS A 60 -15.00 -7.84 -1.46
CA LYS A 60 -16.39 -8.01 -1.19
C LYS A 60 -16.68 -9.35 -0.67
N ARG A 61 -17.40 -9.49 -0.24
CA ARG A 61 -17.72 -10.66 0.16
C ARG A 61 -18.29 -11.32 -0.41
#